data_14670945505f46da4cd0754f4e5be426
#
_entry.id   14670945505f46da4cd0754f4e5be426
#
_cell.length_a   1.000
_cell.length_b   1.000
_cell.length_c   1.000
_cell.angle_alpha   90.00
_cell.angle_beta   90.00
_cell.angle_gamma   90.00
#
_symmetry.space_group_name_H-M   'P 1'
#
loop_
_entity.id
_entity.type
_entity.pdbx_description
1 polymer ?
#
loop_
_entity_poly.entity_id
_entity_poly.type
_entity_poly.pdbx_seq_one_letter_code
_entity_poly.pdbx_strand_id
1 'polypeptide(L)'
;MKKLLLLFVLCLCFPVVDKACTSIIITGKATPDGRPLMWKHRDTGAPYNHIGYFDEGGYRFLGLVNSDDPEGAVWTGSNETGFSIMNTASYNLKDDDIKEMDQEGNLMRKALRVCKTVQDFEHFLD
;
A
#
# COMPACT_ATOMS: atom_id res chain seq x y z
N MET A 1 -19.93 -10.38 41.96
CA MET A 1 -19.81 -11.33 40.85
C MET A 1 -20.62 -10.95 39.62
N LYS A 2 -21.93 -10.62 39.70
CA LYS A 2 -22.74 -10.26 38.54
C LYS A 2 -22.23 -9.01 37.74
N LYS A 3 -21.70 -7.98 38.43
CA LYS A 3 -21.15 -6.77 37.79
C LYS A 3 -19.85 -7.05 37.05
N LEU A 4 -19.01 -7.95 37.55
CA LEU A 4 -17.76 -8.37 36.92
C LEU A 4 -18.01 -9.21 35.65
N LEU A 5 -19.03 -10.08 35.69
CA LEU A 5 -19.46 -10.87 34.56
C LEU A 5 -20.02 -9.98 33.44
N LEU A 6 -20.79 -8.93 33.79
CA LEU A 6 -21.33 -7.97 32.82
C LEU A 6 -20.22 -7.18 32.13
N LEU A 7 -19.17 -6.79 32.87
CA LEU A 7 -18.01 -6.09 32.31
C LEU A 7 -17.21 -6.99 31.34
N PHE A 8 -17.07 -8.28 31.68
CA PHE A 8 -16.38 -9.25 30.82
C PHE A 8 -17.16 -9.53 29.53
N VAL A 9 -18.50 -9.65 29.63
CA VAL A 9 -19.37 -9.81 28.45
C VAL A 9 -19.35 -8.56 27.56
N LEU A 10 -19.30 -7.36 28.14
CA LEU A 10 -19.22 -6.10 27.38
C LEU A 10 -17.90 -5.97 26.62
N CYS A 11 -16.77 -6.42 27.17
CA CYS A 11 -15.46 -6.47 26.49
C CYS A 11 -15.42 -7.45 25.32
N LEU A 12 -16.24 -8.50 25.33
CA LEU A 12 -16.29 -9.50 24.25
C LEU A 12 -17.18 -9.06 23.06
N CYS A 13 -17.96 -7.99 23.20
CA CYS A 13 -18.95 -7.56 22.20
C CYS A 13 -18.44 -6.52 21.21
N PHE A 14 -17.18 -6.07 21.29
CA PHE A 14 -16.59 -5.15 20.32
C PHE A 14 -15.44 -5.86 19.58
N PRO A 15 -15.70 -6.50 18.45
CA PRO A 15 -14.61 -6.83 17.53
C PRO A 15 -14.11 -5.51 16.96
N VAL A 16 -13.02 -4.99 17.51
CA VAL A 16 -12.25 -3.93 16.87
C VAL A 16 -11.58 -4.60 15.67
N VAL A 17 -12.21 -4.48 14.51
CA VAL A 17 -11.60 -4.90 13.24
C VAL A 17 -10.74 -3.72 12.78
N ASP A 18 -9.55 -3.59 13.36
CA ASP A 18 -8.53 -2.68 12.86
C ASP A 18 -7.99 -3.24 11.54
N LYS A 19 -8.44 -2.68 10.44
CA LYS A 19 -7.84 -2.92 9.12
C LYS A 19 -6.59 -2.04 9.01
N ALA A 20 -5.42 -2.62 9.23
CA ALA A 20 -4.16 -1.90 9.18
C ALA A 20 -3.16 -2.58 8.25
N CYS A 21 -2.76 -1.89 7.18
CA CYS A 21 -1.61 -2.32 6.39
C CYS A 21 -0.33 -2.15 7.21
N THR A 22 0.58 -3.12 7.12
CA THR A 22 1.92 -3.03 7.70
C THR A 22 2.94 -2.98 6.57
N SER A 23 3.90 -2.06 6.67
CA SER A 23 4.94 -1.87 5.65
C SER A 23 6.31 -1.79 6.29
N ILE A 24 7.32 -2.40 5.65
CA ILE A 24 8.71 -2.40 6.11
C ILE A 24 9.60 -2.06 4.93
N ILE A 25 10.56 -1.16 5.16
CA ILE A 25 11.66 -0.87 4.25
C ILE A 25 12.96 -1.19 4.98
N ILE A 26 13.76 -2.08 4.40
CA ILE A 26 15.07 -2.48 4.92
C ILE A 26 16.11 -1.96 3.95
N THR A 27 17.03 -1.12 4.45
CA THR A 27 18.09 -0.57 3.60
C THR A 27 19.15 -1.62 3.28
N GLY A 28 19.85 -1.49 2.17
CA GLY A 28 20.91 -2.40 1.76
C GLY A 28 22.06 -2.54 2.78
N LYS A 29 22.19 -1.62 3.74
CA LYS A 29 23.15 -1.74 4.85
C LYS A 29 22.81 -2.88 5.83
N ALA A 30 21.55 -3.28 5.88
CA ALA A 30 21.06 -4.31 6.78
C ALA A 30 20.81 -5.66 6.08
N THR A 31 21.11 -5.78 4.80
CA THR A 31 20.95 -7.01 4.01
C THR A 31 22.31 -7.62 3.67
N PRO A 32 22.43 -8.96 3.65
CA PRO A 32 23.71 -9.63 3.37
C PRO A 32 24.30 -9.33 1.99
N ASP A 33 23.45 -9.04 1.01
CA ASP A 33 23.80 -8.81 -0.40
C ASP A 33 23.77 -7.33 -0.81
N GLY A 34 23.52 -6.42 0.15
CA GLY A 34 23.48 -4.98 -0.08
C GLY A 34 22.23 -4.49 -0.81
N ARG A 35 21.27 -5.36 -1.12
CA ARG A 35 20.02 -4.96 -1.79
C ARG A 35 18.98 -4.46 -0.78
N PRO A 36 18.33 -3.31 -1.02
CA PRO A 36 17.21 -2.90 -0.20
C PRO A 36 16.02 -3.85 -0.39
N LEU A 37 15.25 -4.04 0.66
CA LEU A 37 14.04 -4.84 0.64
C LEU A 37 12.84 -3.98 1.02
N MET A 38 11.75 -4.19 0.33
CA MET A 38 10.45 -3.59 0.62
C MET A 38 9.44 -4.73 0.84
N TRP A 39 8.72 -4.67 1.96
CA TRP A 39 7.72 -5.66 2.30
C TRP A 39 6.42 -4.97 2.70
N LYS A 40 5.30 -5.56 2.29
CA LYS A 40 3.97 -5.06 2.61
C LYS A 40 3.06 -6.22 3.00
N HIS A 41 2.42 -6.08 4.17
CA HIS A 41 1.21 -6.81 4.51
C HIS A 41 0.01 -5.93 4.15
N ARG A 42 -0.79 -6.39 3.19
CA ARG A 42 -1.98 -5.69 2.74
C ARG A 42 -3.20 -6.23 3.49
N ASP A 43 -3.82 -5.38 4.30
CA ASP A 43 -5.09 -5.66 4.96
C ASP A 43 -6.18 -4.84 4.26
N THR A 44 -7.08 -5.53 3.56
CA THR A 44 -8.08 -4.92 2.67
C THR A 44 -9.32 -5.80 2.54
N GLY A 45 -10.43 -5.20 2.12
CA GLY A 45 -11.64 -5.93 1.76
C GLY A 45 -11.54 -6.72 0.45
N ALA A 46 -10.47 -6.56 -0.35
CA ALA A 46 -10.20 -7.32 -1.57
C ALA A 46 -9.13 -8.40 -1.32
N PRO A 47 -9.50 -9.63 -0.91
CA PRO A 47 -8.55 -10.66 -0.48
C PRO A 47 -7.78 -11.29 -1.64
N TYR A 48 -8.32 -11.23 -2.86
CA TYR A 48 -7.70 -11.83 -4.04
C TYR A 48 -6.85 -10.80 -4.77
N ASN A 49 -5.56 -11.06 -4.84
CA ASN A 49 -4.58 -10.18 -5.46
C ASN A 49 -3.63 -11.00 -6.32
N HIS A 50 -3.02 -10.35 -7.32
CA HIS A 50 -1.93 -10.94 -8.09
C HIS A 50 -0.91 -9.88 -8.48
N ILE A 51 0.26 -10.32 -8.93
CA ILE A 51 1.27 -9.46 -9.52
C ILE A 51 1.01 -9.35 -11.02
N GLY A 52 0.71 -8.14 -11.48
CA GLY A 52 0.61 -7.79 -12.88
C GLY A 52 1.95 -7.31 -13.43
N TYR A 53 2.20 -7.55 -14.72
CA TYR A 53 3.26 -6.93 -15.49
C TYR A 53 2.64 -5.92 -16.45
N PHE A 54 3.20 -4.71 -16.48
CA PHE A 54 2.65 -3.58 -17.22
C PHE A 54 3.71 -2.97 -18.15
N ASP A 55 3.30 -2.78 -19.40
CA ASP A 55 4.05 -2.07 -20.45
C ASP A 55 3.10 -1.05 -21.11
N GLU A 56 3.04 0.16 -20.55
CA GLU A 56 2.01 1.17 -20.84
C GLU A 56 2.59 2.45 -21.45
N GLY A 57 3.69 2.33 -22.20
CA GLY A 57 4.30 3.49 -22.85
C GLY A 57 5.08 4.40 -21.91
N GLY A 58 5.81 3.80 -20.97
CA GLY A 58 6.75 4.42 -20.04
C GLY A 58 7.71 3.36 -19.53
N TYR A 59 8.16 3.47 -18.29
CA TYR A 59 8.89 2.39 -17.66
C TYR A 59 7.98 1.18 -17.44
N ARG A 60 8.47 -0.01 -17.79
CA ARG A 60 7.79 -1.27 -17.49
C ARG A 60 7.87 -1.55 -16.00
N PHE A 61 6.81 -2.11 -15.42
CA PHE A 61 6.77 -2.36 -13.99
C PHE A 61 5.99 -3.62 -13.62
N LEU A 62 6.28 -4.11 -12.43
CA LEU A 62 5.48 -5.11 -11.74
C LEU A 62 4.66 -4.40 -10.65
N GLY A 63 3.40 -4.74 -10.53
CA GLY A 63 2.51 -4.15 -9.54
C GLY A 63 1.55 -5.16 -8.93
N LEU A 64 1.28 -5.01 -7.64
CA LEU A 64 0.23 -5.75 -6.95
C LEU A 64 -1.12 -5.08 -7.24
N VAL A 65 -2.03 -5.81 -7.83
CA VAL A 65 -3.38 -5.36 -8.18
C VAL A 65 -4.45 -6.27 -7.60
N ASN A 66 -5.68 -5.80 -7.51
CA ASN A 66 -6.83 -6.65 -7.21
C ASN A 66 -7.08 -7.62 -8.37
N SER A 67 -7.44 -8.87 -8.08
CA SER A 67 -7.69 -9.85 -9.14
C SER A 67 -8.99 -9.61 -9.91
N ASP A 68 -9.93 -8.88 -9.32
CA ASP A 68 -11.18 -8.46 -9.95
C ASP A 68 -11.05 -7.15 -10.75
N ASP A 69 -9.93 -6.43 -10.60
CA ASP A 69 -9.62 -5.21 -11.35
C ASP A 69 -8.12 -5.17 -11.73
N PRO A 70 -7.67 -6.03 -12.65
CA PRO A 70 -6.25 -6.17 -13.00
C PRO A 70 -5.67 -4.93 -13.68
N GLU A 71 -6.50 -4.11 -14.32
CA GLU A 71 -6.11 -2.87 -14.98
C GLU A 71 -6.31 -1.62 -14.11
N GLY A 72 -6.70 -1.82 -12.85
CA GLY A 72 -6.98 -0.74 -11.91
C GLY A 72 -5.79 -0.27 -11.11
N ALA A 73 -6.05 0.04 -9.85
CA ALA A 73 -5.08 0.58 -8.90
C ALA A 73 -3.94 -0.39 -8.58
N VAL A 74 -2.72 0.14 -8.46
CA VAL A 74 -1.53 -0.58 -7.99
C VAL A 74 -1.28 -0.27 -6.52
N TRP A 75 -1.14 -1.28 -5.69
CA TRP A 75 -1.01 -1.14 -4.23
C TRP A 75 0.42 -1.25 -3.71
N THR A 76 1.32 -1.78 -4.51
CA THR A 76 2.77 -1.76 -4.38
C THR A 76 3.37 -2.18 -5.70
N GLY A 77 4.54 -1.66 -6.05
CA GLY A 77 5.17 -2.01 -7.31
C GLY A 77 6.62 -1.56 -7.40
N SER A 78 7.27 -2.07 -8.45
CA SER A 78 8.65 -1.72 -8.78
C SER A 78 8.80 -1.67 -10.30
N ASN A 79 9.46 -0.64 -10.82
CA ASN A 79 9.72 -0.52 -12.24
C ASN A 79 11.15 -0.99 -12.63
N GLU A 80 11.39 -1.07 -13.91
CA GLU A 80 12.66 -1.55 -14.47
C GLU A 80 13.88 -0.68 -14.14
N THR A 81 13.66 0.54 -13.65
CA THR A 81 14.76 1.43 -13.21
C THR A 81 15.13 1.21 -11.74
N GLY A 82 14.35 0.39 -11.00
CA GLY A 82 14.51 0.16 -9.57
C GLY A 82 13.71 1.11 -8.68
N PHE A 83 12.94 2.04 -9.25
CA PHE A 83 12.00 2.83 -8.47
C PHE A 83 10.89 1.93 -7.95
N SER A 84 10.65 1.98 -6.64
CA SER A 84 9.66 1.14 -5.96
C SER A 84 8.80 2.01 -5.05
N ILE A 85 7.51 1.71 -4.99
CA ILE A 85 6.52 2.47 -4.24
C ILE A 85 5.47 1.55 -3.60
N MET A 86 4.98 1.92 -2.43
CA MET A 86 3.84 1.29 -1.76
C MET A 86 3.08 2.31 -0.94
N ASN A 87 1.79 2.10 -0.76
CA ASN A 87 1.00 2.88 0.19
C ASN A 87 0.94 2.21 1.57
N THR A 88 0.59 2.99 2.57
CA THR A 88 0.16 2.51 3.89
C THR A 88 -0.98 3.39 4.37
N ALA A 89 -1.95 2.80 5.07
CA ALA A 89 -3.04 3.57 5.65
C ALA A 89 -2.56 4.33 6.89
N SER A 90 -3.06 5.55 7.06
CA SER A 90 -2.83 6.37 8.25
C SER A 90 -4.19 6.87 8.74
N TYR A 91 -4.59 6.46 9.93
CA TYR A 91 -5.90 6.78 10.51
C TYR A 91 -5.89 8.00 11.45
N ASN A 92 -4.72 8.61 11.63
CA ASN A 92 -4.52 9.77 12.52
C ASN A 92 -4.36 11.10 11.75
N LEU A 93 -4.57 11.06 10.45
CA LEU A 93 -4.63 12.27 9.64
C LEU A 93 -6.05 12.86 9.72
N LYS A 94 -6.14 14.18 9.58
CA LYS A 94 -7.43 14.83 9.49
C LYS A 94 -8.17 14.34 8.25
N ASP A 95 -9.44 14.00 8.40
CA ASP A 95 -10.30 13.70 7.27
C ASP A 95 -10.33 14.90 6.31
N ASP A 96 -10.00 14.67 5.08
CA ASP A 96 -10.19 15.65 4.02
C ASP A 96 -11.64 15.57 3.55
N ASP A 97 -12.28 16.72 3.37
CA ASP A 97 -13.61 16.83 2.76
C ASP A 97 -13.59 16.48 1.24
N ILE A 98 -12.51 15.83 0.78
CA ILE A 98 -12.29 15.48 -0.62
C ILE A 98 -13.16 14.28 -0.98
N LYS A 99 -14.09 14.48 -1.90
CA LYS A 99 -14.99 13.43 -2.40
C LYS A 99 -14.31 12.37 -3.26
N GLU A 100 -13.06 12.60 -3.66
CA GLU A 100 -12.24 11.69 -4.47
C GLU A 100 -11.30 10.90 -3.57
N MET A 101 -11.87 9.99 -2.80
CA MET A 101 -11.10 9.05 -1.97
C MET A 101 -10.46 7.96 -2.84
N ASP A 102 -9.35 7.38 -2.35
CA ASP A 102 -8.69 6.19 -2.91
C ASP A 102 -8.00 6.39 -4.28
N GLN A 103 -7.41 7.57 -4.51
CA GLN A 103 -6.62 7.83 -5.74
C GLN A 103 -5.15 7.39 -5.64
N GLU A 104 -4.68 7.02 -4.46
CA GLU A 104 -3.27 6.66 -4.23
C GLU A 104 -2.79 5.50 -5.10
N GLY A 105 -3.63 4.49 -5.33
CA GLY A 105 -3.28 3.36 -6.20
C GLY A 105 -3.13 3.76 -7.67
N ASN A 106 -3.94 4.68 -8.15
CA ASN A 106 -3.84 5.26 -9.49
C ASN A 106 -2.62 6.17 -9.62
N LEU A 107 -2.33 6.96 -8.57
CA LEU A 107 -1.13 7.80 -8.49
C LEU A 107 0.13 6.93 -8.55
N MET A 108 0.18 5.85 -7.76
CA MET A 108 1.33 4.93 -7.77
C MET A 108 1.52 4.25 -9.12
N ARG A 109 0.45 3.84 -9.80
CA ARG A 109 0.53 3.28 -11.16
C ARG A 109 1.15 4.28 -12.14
N LYS A 110 0.71 5.55 -12.09
CA LYS A 110 1.29 6.62 -12.92
C LYS A 110 2.76 6.87 -12.57
N ALA A 111 3.10 6.95 -11.27
CA ALA A 111 4.47 7.16 -10.82
C ALA A 111 5.42 6.04 -11.29
N LEU A 112 5.01 4.77 -11.23
CA LEU A 112 5.79 3.64 -11.71
C LEU A 112 6.11 3.73 -13.21
N ARG A 113 5.25 4.36 -13.99
CA ARG A 113 5.46 4.56 -15.43
C ARG A 113 6.47 5.66 -15.75
N VAL A 114 6.59 6.70 -14.92
CA VAL A 114 7.30 7.93 -15.29
C VAL A 114 8.47 8.28 -14.38
N CYS A 115 8.47 7.81 -13.11
CA CYS A 115 9.51 8.14 -12.15
C CYS A 115 10.64 7.09 -12.19
N LYS A 116 11.87 7.56 -12.15
CA LYS A 116 13.07 6.74 -12.03
C LYS A 116 13.66 6.79 -10.62
N THR A 117 13.44 7.91 -9.92
CA THR A 117 13.99 8.19 -8.60
C THR A 117 12.91 8.72 -7.67
N VAL A 118 13.23 8.81 -6.37
CA VAL A 118 12.35 9.45 -5.38
C VAL A 118 12.21 10.95 -5.69
N GLN A 119 13.26 11.61 -6.21
CA GLN A 119 13.22 13.00 -6.61
C GLN A 119 12.28 13.23 -7.82
N ASP A 120 12.26 12.29 -8.77
CA ASP A 120 11.28 12.37 -9.88
C ASP A 120 9.84 12.28 -9.33
N PHE A 121 9.63 11.43 -8.31
CA PHE A 121 8.32 11.32 -7.68
C PHE A 121 7.93 12.58 -6.90
N GLU A 122 8.87 13.22 -6.23
CA GLU A 122 8.65 14.51 -5.57
C GLU A 122 8.18 15.57 -6.58
N HIS A 123 8.90 15.72 -7.72
CA HIS A 123 8.50 16.63 -8.80
C HIS A 123 7.19 16.24 -9.51
N PHE A 124 6.84 14.95 -9.48
CA PHE A 124 5.57 14.47 -10.05
C PHE A 124 4.36 14.86 -9.20
N LEU A 125 4.58 15.12 -7.90
CA LEU A 125 3.53 15.54 -6.96
C LEU A 125 3.31 17.07 -6.95
N ASP A 126 4.28 17.88 -7.44
CA ASP A 126 4.20 19.34 -7.57
C ASP A 126 3.36 19.75 -8.81
#